data_e103cc0505a41229ee3300ab5c3dfd02
#
_entry.id   e103cc0505a41229ee3300ab5c3dfd02
#
_cell.length_a   1.000
_cell.length_b   1.000
_cell.length_c   1.000
_cell.angle_alpha   90.00
_cell.angle_beta   90.00
_cell.angle_gamma   90.00
#
_symmetry.space_group_name_H-M   'P 1'
#
loop_
_entity.id
_entity.type
_entity.pdbx_description
1 polymer ?
#
loop_
_entity_poly.entity_id
_entity_poly.type
_entity_poly.pdbx_seq_one_letter_code
_entity_poly.pdbx_strand_id
1 'polypeptide(L)'
;MLRIGQLKLAPNHSEKELLQKIAKTLRVAEKDVMRYQIRKKSIDARKKPQLYFVYTIDVEVANESQILKKQKGNQVIIVKDNIYQFPATGTQIMKHRPIIIGSGPAGLFCAYMLAEHGYQPIVYERGASVEERTQDIENFWRTGVLNTQSNVQFGEGGAGTFSDGKLNTGVKDPFGRNRKVLEIFVENGGPEEILYLNKPHIGTDVLINVVRNMRNKIIAWGGEVHFHSQMIDFEIEQHRLKSITILVKGERHIVPAETLVLAIGHSARDTFTMLYEKQILMYPKAFAIGVRVEHLQKWINDSQYGTENPYDLPSADYKVVTNLENGKGVYSFCMCPGGYVVNASSEEGLLAVNGMSYNARDGKNANSAIIVTVTPEEYGAQHPLSGMYFQRNLEEKAFRVGEGAVPVQRFEDFCLNRTSVKLGEVVPQIKGAYKLTNVRQIFTEEIASSIETAIKSFDKQIQRFADKDVILSGVESRTSSPVRIERNESLQIVNTGIYPCGEGAGYAGGITSAAIDGIKVAEKICQKFALYTNFKL
;
A
#
# COMPACT_ATOMS: atom_id res chain seq x y z
N MET A 1 23.71 -4.98 -22.57
CA MET A 1 22.38 -5.40 -23.08
C MET A 1 21.71 -4.23 -23.79
N LEU A 2 20.92 -4.53 -24.82
CA LEU A 2 20.07 -3.57 -25.51
C LEU A 2 18.68 -3.58 -24.89
N ARG A 3 18.09 -2.40 -24.62
CA ARG A 3 16.69 -2.27 -24.20
C ARG A 3 15.84 -1.79 -25.36
N ILE A 4 14.78 -2.53 -25.66
CA ILE A 4 13.76 -2.18 -26.64
C ILE A 4 12.56 -1.62 -25.89
N GLY A 5 12.18 -0.39 -26.16
CA GLY A 5 10.96 0.22 -25.63
C GLY A 5 9.80 0.19 -26.62
N GLN A 6 8.56 0.31 -26.10
CA GLN A 6 7.33 0.48 -26.89
C GLN A 6 7.09 -0.62 -27.95
N LEU A 7 7.45 -1.86 -27.66
CA LEU A 7 7.23 -2.99 -28.56
C LEU A 7 5.79 -3.47 -28.43
N LYS A 8 4.98 -3.32 -29.48
CA LYS A 8 3.54 -3.60 -29.47
C LYS A 8 3.22 -4.92 -30.18
N LEU A 9 2.36 -5.71 -29.54
CA LEU A 9 1.79 -6.96 -30.06
C LEU A 9 0.32 -7.07 -29.68
N ALA A 10 -0.47 -7.82 -30.47
CA ALA A 10 -1.85 -8.14 -30.14
C ALA A 10 -1.90 -8.94 -28.81
N PRO A 11 -2.97 -8.83 -28.01
CA PRO A 11 -3.02 -9.51 -26.70
C PRO A 11 -2.92 -11.06 -26.79
N ASN A 12 -3.34 -11.65 -27.89
CA ASN A 12 -3.32 -13.11 -28.15
C ASN A 12 -2.05 -13.60 -28.84
N HIS A 13 -0.98 -12.79 -28.90
CA HIS A 13 0.27 -13.22 -29.54
C HIS A 13 0.95 -14.36 -28.76
N SER A 14 1.65 -15.20 -29.52
CA SER A 14 2.49 -16.27 -28.99
C SER A 14 3.88 -15.74 -28.57
N GLU A 15 4.61 -16.54 -27.78
CA GLU A 15 6.00 -16.26 -27.44
C GLU A 15 6.91 -16.20 -28.69
N LYS A 16 6.63 -17.03 -29.68
CA LYS A 16 7.34 -17.02 -30.98
C LYS A 16 7.16 -15.70 -31.71
N GLU A 17 5.95 -15.14 -31.73
CA GLU A 17 5.69 -13.83 -32.34
C GLU A 17 6.38 -12.69 -31.55
N LEU A 18 6.52 -12.82 -30.24
CA LEU A 18 7.29 -11.87 -29.43
C LEU A 18 8.77 -11.92 -29.83
N LEU A 19 9.38 -13.11 -29.94
CA LEU A 19 10.77 -13.30 -30.38
C LEU A 19 10.98 -12.75 -31.79
N GLN A 20 10.08 -13.05 -32.73
CA GLN A 20 10.13 -12.51 -34.08
C GLN A 20 10.07 -10.99 -34.12
N LYS A 21 9.23 -10.40 -33.27
CA LYS A 21 9.12 -8.94 -33.17
C LYS A 21 10.39 -8.32 -32.62
N ILE A 22 11.03 -8.94 -31.61
CA ILE A 22 12.33 -8.54 -31.06
C ILE A 22 13.40 -8.56 -32.17
N ALA A 23 13.58 -9.72 -32.86
CA ALA A 23 14.57 -9.89 -33.91
C ALA A 23 14.37 -8.88 -35.05
N LYS A 24 13.12 -8.72 -35.53
CA LYS A 24 12.75 -7.71 -36.54
C LYS A 24 13.09 -6.29 -36.11
N THR A 25 12.83 -5.93 -34.85
CA THR A 25 13.12 -4.58 -34.30
C THR A 25 14.62 -4.32 -34.26
N LEU A 26 15.42 -5.32 -33.86
CA LEU A 26 16.88 -5.21 -33.80
C LEU A 26 17.54 -5.39 -35.18
N ARG A 27 16.78 -5.88 -36.21
CA ARG A 27 17.27 -6.22 -37.55
C ARG A 27 18.35 -7.31 -37.52
N VAL A 28 18.08 -8.37 -36.75
CA VAL A 28 18.91 -9.56 -36.61
C VAL A 28 18.07 -10.81 -36.91
N ALA A 29 18.72 -11.98 -37.10
CA ALA A 29 18.01 -13.24 -37.17
C ALA A 29 17.54 -13.68 -35.78
N GLU A 30 16.44 -14.46 -35.68
CA GLU A 30 15.92 -14.96 -34.41
C GLU A 30 16.98 -15.71 -33.59
N LYS A 31 17.82 -16.52 -34.26
CA LYS A 31 18.93 -17.27 -33.66
C LYS A 31 20.03 -16.40 -33.02
N ASP A 32 20.11 -15.12 -33.41
CA ASP A 32 21.12 -14.18 -32.89
C ASP A 32 20.65 -13.52 -31.60
N VAL A 33 19.38 -13.72 -31.22
CA VAL A 33 18.83 -13.31 -29.90
C VAL A 33 19.21 -14.39 -28.88
N MET A 34 20.27 -14.14 -28.11
CA MET A 34 20.81 -15.11 -27.14
C MET A 34 19.87 -15.27 -25.93
N ARG A 35 19.37 -14.16 -25.42
CA ARG A 35 18.47 -14.10 -24.27
C ARG A 35 17.66 -12.81 -24.33
N TYR A 36 16.41 -12.86 -23.82
CA TYR A 36 15.65 -11.64 -23.56
C TYR A 36 14.96 -11.71 -22.20
N GLN A 37 14.70 -10.55 -21.62
CA GLN A 37 13.98 -10.40 -20.36
C GLN A 37 12.94 -9.29 -20.48
N ILE A 38 11.68 -9.61 -20.17
CA ILE A 38 10.62 -8.62 -20.10
C ILE A 38 10.87 -7.76 -18.85
N ARG A 39 11.00 -6.45 -19.05
CA ARG A 39 11.17 -5.45 -17.97
C ARG A 39 9.88 -4.74 -17.65
N LYS A 40 9.00 -4.63 -18.66
CA LYS A 40 7.69 -4.00 -18.48
C LYS A 40 6.70 -4.59 -19.48
N LYS A 41 5.48 -4.87 -18.99
CA LYS A 41 4.31 -5.23 -19.79
C LYS A 41 3.13 -4.37 -19.38
N SER A 42 2.46 -3.72 -20.33
CA SER A 42 1.28 -2.90 -20.10
C SER A 42 0.24 -3.10 -21.20
N ILE A 43 -1.00 -2.75 -20.94
CA ILE A 43 -2.09 -2.76 -21.91
C ILE A 43 -2.24 -1.34 -22.49
N ASP A 44 -2.29 -1.23 -23.82
CA ASP A 44 -2.64 -0.01 -24.53
C ASP A 44 -4.04 -0.16 -25.14
N ALA A 45 -5.03 0.42 -24.48
CA ALA A 45 -6.45 0.41 -24.87
C ALA A 45 -6.95 1.79 -25.32
N ARG A 46 -6.06 2.71 -25.71
CA ARG A 46 -6.43 4.09 -26.10
C ARG A 46 -7.20 4.19 -27.42
N LYS A 47 -7.06 3.20 -28.30
CA LYS A 47 -7.69 3.17 -29.63
C LYS A 47 -8.57 1.94 -29.78
N LYS A 48 -9.66 1.86 -29.00
CA LYS A 48 -10.64 0.78 -29.09
C LYS A 48 -11.25 0.69 -30.49
N PRO A 49 -11.50 -0.51 -31.01
CA PRO A 49 -11.32 -1.83 -30.42
C PRO A 49 -9.89 -2.41 -30.52
N GLN A 50 -8.92 -1.65 -31.03
CA GLN A 50 -7.54 -2.10 -31.19
C GLN A 50 -6.80 -2.07 -29.84
N LEU A 51 -6.56 -3.24 -29.27
CA LEU A 51 -5.85 -3.43 -28.01
C LEU A 51 -4.46 -4.01 -28.26
N TYR A 52 -3.48 -3.58 -27.49
CA TYR A 52 -2.10 -4.09 -27.58
C TYR A 52 -1.50 -4.34 -26.20
N PHE A 53 -0.69 -5.39 -26.11
CA PHE A 53 0.34 -5.42 -25.08
C PHE A 53 1.55 -4.60 -25.54
N VAL A 54 2.07 -3.78 -24.65
CA VAL A 54 3.24 -2.93 -24.89
C VAL A 54 4.35 -3.37 -23.96
N TYR A 55 5.48 -3.75 -24.54
CA TYR A 55 6.62 -4.30 -23.82
C TYR A 55 7.78 -3.30 -23.77
N THR A 56 8.55 -3.38 -22.68
CA THR A 56 9.94 -2.97 -22.61
C THR A 56 10.75 -4.23 -22.32
N ILE A 57 11.75 -4.52 -23.16
CA ILE A 57 12.48 -5.80 -23.13
C ILE A 57 13.98 -5.51 -23.18
N ASP A 58 14.73 -6.15 -22.30
CA ASP A 58 16.19 -6.19 -22.37
C ASP A 58 16.59 -7.42 -23.17
N VAL A 59 17.52 -7.24 -24.11
CA VAL A 59 17.93 -8.27 -25.04
C VAL A 59 19.46 -8.37 -25.04
N GLU A 60 19.94 -9.60 -24.98
CA GLU A 60 21.34 -9.94 -25.15
C GLU A 60 21.56 -10.46 -26.57
N VAL A 61 22.45 -9.81 -27.30
CA VAL A 61 22.79 -10.14 -28.69
C VAL A 61 24.30 -9.97 -28.91
N ALA A 62 24.85 -10.69 -29.88
CA ALA A 62 26.20 -10.42 -30.33
C ALA A 62 26.28 -9.03 -31.01
N ASN A 63 27.41 -8.34 -30.86
CA ASN A 63 27.69 -7.07 -31.54
C ASN A 63 26.71 -5.91 -31.26
N GLU A 64 26.29 -5.73 -29.99
CA GLU A 64 25.34 -4.68 -29.55
C GLU A 64 25.64 -3.29 -30.15
N SER A 65 26.92 -2.89 -30.17
CA SER A 65 27.34 -1.58 -30.70
C SER A 65 27.09 -1.40 -32.19
N GLN A 66 27.20 -2.47 -32.99
CA GLN A 66 26.90 -2.42 -34.43
C GLN A 66 25.40 -2.36 -34.66
N ILE A 67 24.62 -3.12 -33.88
CA ILE A 67 23.16 -3.11 -33.97
C ILE A 67 22.64 -1.71 -33.61
N LEU A 68 23.16 -1.09 -32.56
CA LEU A 68 22.74 0.24 -32.14
C LEU A 68 23.01 1.31 -33.21
N LYS A 69 24.16 1.26 -33.89
CA LYS A 69 24.47 2.18 -35.00
C LYS A 69 23.47 2.09 -36.18
N LYS A 70 22.78 0.97 -36.34
CA LYS A 70 21.77 0.74 -37.40
C LYS A 70 20.37 1.17 -36.96
N GLN A 71 20.16 1.51 -35.67
CA GLN A 71 18.87 1.95 -35.16
C GLN A 71 18.65 3.44 -35.38
N LYS A 72 17.42 3.78 -35.73
CA LYS A 72 16.98 5.19 -35.84
C LYS A 72 16.10 5.53 -34.64
N GLY A 73 16.40 6.62 -33.95
CA GLY A 73 15.61 7.09 -32.78
C GLY A 73 15.96 6.37 -31.47
N ASN A 74 15.14 6.61 -30.44
CA ASN A 74 15.39 6.18 -29.05
C ASN A 74 14.64 4.90 -28.64
N GLN A 75 14.14 4.11 -29.60
CA GLN A 75 13.41 2.87 -29.30
C GLN A 75 14.34 1.78 -28.76
N VAL A 76 15.61 1.77 -29.18
CA VAL A 76 16.63 0.83 -28.73
C VAL A 76 17.77 1.60 -28.11
N ILE A 77 18.12 1.28 -26.87
CA ILE A 77 19.18 1.93 -26.11
C ILE A 77 20.08 0.90 -25.45
N ILE A 78 21.33 1.26 -25.15
CA ILE A 78 22.20 0.46 -24.27
C ILE A 78 21.80 0.74 -22.83
N VAL A 79 21.66 -0.31 -22.03
CA VAL A 79 21.38 -0.21 -20.60
C VAL A 79 22.41 -1.00 -19.80
N LYS A 80 22.72 -0.50 -18.61
CA LYS A 80 23.41 -1.23 -17.55
C LYS A 80 22.38 -1.61 -16.49
N ASP A 81 22.46 -2.83 -15.98
CA ASP A 81 21.60 -3.22 -14.85
C ASP A 81 21.97 -2.41 -13.62
N ASN A 82 20.96 -1.79 -13.04
CA ASN A 82 21.08 -1.13 -11.73
C ASN A 82 20.70 -2.15 -10.65
N ILE A 83 21.68 -2.96 -10.24
CA ILE A 83 21.49 -3.98 -9.21
C ILE A 83 21.58 -3.30 -7.85
N TYR A 84 20.57 -3.52 -7.01
CA TYR A 84 20.58 -3.05 -5.64
C TYR A 84 21.78 -3.63 -4.87
N GLN A 85 22.45 -2.78 -4.09
CA GLN A 85 23.55 -3.17 -3.22
C GLN A 85 23.30 -2.65 -1.82
N PHE A 86 23.30 -3.55 -0.85
CA PHE A 86 23.23 -3.18 0.56
C PHE A 86 24.58 -2.55 0.97
N PRO A 87 24.60 -1.50 1.80
CA PRO A 87 25.83 -0.80 2.13
C PRO A 87 26.79 -1.65 2.99
N ALA A 88 28.04 -1.25 3.00
CA ALA A 88 29.04 -1.82 3.92
C ALA A 88 28.68 -1.49 5.37
N THR A 89 29.03 -2.40 6.28
CA THR A 89 28.82 -2.26 7.73
C THR A 89 29.65 -1.12 8.31
N GLY A 90 29.06 -0.39 9.25
CA GLY A 90 29.75 0.62 10.06
C GLY A 90 30.65 0.00 11.13
N THR A 91 31.22 0.87 11.95
CA THR A 91 32.24 0.48 12.95
C THR A 91 31.78 0.65 14.39
N GLN A 92 30.64 1.32 14.64
CA GLN A 92 30.14 1.51 16.01
C GLN A 92 29.65 0.19 16.57
N ILE A 93 30.11 -0.18 17.76
CA ILE A 93 29.68 -1.43 18.43
C ILE A 93 28.20 -1.29 18.81
N MET A 94 27.40 -2.30 18.47
CA MET A 94 26.00 -2.41 18.85
C MET A 94 25.91 -3.21 20.15
N LYS A 95 25.40 -2.60 21.24
CA LYS A 95 25.26 -3.25 22.55
C LYS A 95 24.00 -4.07 22.66
N HIS A 96 22.92 -3.65 22.00
CA HIS A 96 21.63 -4.30 22.00
C HIS A 96 21.15 -4.51 20.57
N ARG A 97 20.47 -5.61 20.33
CA ARG A 97 19.86 -5.95 19.03
C ARG A 97 18.90 -4.81 18.58
N PRO A 98 18.83 -4.48 17.28
CA PRO A 98 17.90 -3.47 16.80
C PRO A 98 16.46 -3.91 17.03
N ILE A 99 15.65 -3.02 17.58
CA ILE A 99 14.23 -3.27 17.86
C ILE A 99 13.37 -2.58 16.80
N ILE A 100 12.35 -3.29 16.31
CA ILE A 100 11.41 -2.81 15.31
C ILE A 100 10.00 -2.93 15.87
N ILE A 101 9.26 -1.83 15.92
CA ILE A 101 7.86 -1.79 16.35
C ILE A 101 6.95 -1.76 15.15
N GLY A 102 6.14 -2.82 15.02
CA GLY A 102 5.22 -3.03 13.92
C GLY A 102 5.80 -3.91 12.81
N SER A 103 4.99 -4.86 12.36
CA SER A 103 5.30 -5.83 11.31
C SER A 103 4.54 -5.56 10.00
N GLY A 104 4.16 -4.29 9.76
CA GLY A 104 3.69 -3.83 8.44
C GLY A 104 4.84 -3.79 7.41
N PRO A 105 4.59 -3.35 6.16
CA PRO A 105 5.61 -3.40 5.10
C PRO A 105 6.92 -2.70 5.48
N ALA A 106 6.87 -1.56 6.17
CA ALA A 106 8.08 -0.86 6.60
C ALA A 106 8.91 -1.68 7.60
N GLY A 107 8.25 -2.22 8.63
CA GLY A 107 8.93 -3.00 9.67
C GLY A 107 9.43 -4.34 9.15
N LEU A 108 8.61 -5.07 8.37
CA LEU A 108 9.01 -6.36 7.78
C LEU A 108 10.22 -6.20 6.85
N PHE A 109 10.24 -5.21 5.95
CA PHE A 109 11.37 -5.01 5.06
C PHE A 109 12.61 -4.52 5.78
N CYS A 110 12.46 -3.68 6.81
CA CYS A 110 13.57 -3.30 7.67
C CYS A 110 14.16 -4.53 8.40
N ALA A 111 13.30 -5.34 9.02
CA ALA A 111 13.70 -6.57 9.71
C ALA A 111 14.34 -7.58 8.76
N TYR A 112 13.75 -7.79 7.58
CA TYR A 112 14.26 -8.72 6.56
C TYR A 112 15.68 -8.34 6.13
N MET A 113 15.90 -7.07 5.77
CA MET A 113 17.22 -6.60 5.35
C MET A 113 18.25 -6.67 6.48
N LEU A 114 17.88 -6.31 7.70
CA LEU A 114 18.79 -6.42 8.85
C LEU A 114 19.11 -7.88 9.19
N ALA A 115 18.13 -8.79 9.15
CA ALA A 115 18.35 -10.21 9.42
C ALA A 115 19.20 -10.88 8.34
N GLU A 116 18.90 -10.63 7.05
CA GLU A 116 19.68 -11.12 5.89
C GLU A 116 21.16 -10.75 6.02
N HIS A 117 21.47 -9.60 6.67
CA HIS A 117 22.84 -9.09 6.84
C HIS A 117 23.39 -9.29 8.26
N GLY A 118 22.80 -10.18 9.08
CA GLY A 118 23.39 -10.62 10.34
C GLY A 118 23.13 -9.76 11.57
N TYR A 119 22.25 -8.75 11.52
CA TYR A 119 21.95 -7.84 12.64
C TYR A 119 20.98 -8.42 13.68
N GLN A 120 20.33 -9.56 13.42
CA GLN A 120 19.44 -10.28 14.35
C GLN A 120 18.36 -9.36 14.98
N PRO A 121 17.50 -8.67 14.19
CA PRO A 121 16.52 -7.74 14.73
C PRO A 121 15.47 -8.44 15.61
N ILE A 122 14.86 -7.68 16.54
CA ILE A 122 13.70 -8.10 17.32
C ILE A 122 12.50 -7.28 16.86
N VAL A 123 11.45 -7.94 16.38
CA VAL A 123 10.19 -7.30 15.94
C VAL A 123 9.13 -7.51 17.02
N TYR A 124 8.51 -6.42 17.47
CA TYR A 124 7.32 -6.44 18.31
C TYR A 124 6.11 -5.95 17.52
N GLU A 125 5.07 -6.81 17.43
CA GLU A 125 3.80 -6.52 16.78
C GLU A 125 2.68 -6.59 17.81
N ARG A 126 1.82 -5.55 17.86
CA ARG A 126 0.69 -5.51 18.81
C ARG A 126 -0.36 -6.57 18.49
N GLY A 127 -0.62 -6.81 17.21
CA GLY A 127 -1.61 -7.77 16.75
C GLY A 127 -1.06 -9.19 16.66
N ALA A 128 -1.88 -10.04 16.07
CA ALA A 128 -1.61 -11.46 15.92
C ALA A 128 -0.73 -11.77 14.70
N SER A 129 -0.23 -13.02 14.64
CA SER A 129 0.34 -13.60 13.42
C SER A 129 -0.68 -13.58 12.28
N VAL A 130 -0.23 -13.61 11.04
CA VAL A 130 -1.14 -13.51 9.89
C VAL A 130 -2.18 -14.65 9.86
N GLU A 131 -1.87 -15.80 10.41
CA GLU A 131 -2.76 -16.96 10.55
C GLU A 131 -3.91 -16.67 11.52
N GLU A 132 -3.58 -16.24 12.74
CA GLU A 132 -4.55 -15.90 13.78
C GLU A 132 -5.33 -14.64 13.42
N ARG A 133 -4.64 -13.61 12.90
CA ARG A 133 -5.23 -12.38 12.42
C ARG A 133 -6.30 -12.60 11.35
N THR A 134 -6.09 -13.55 10.44
CA THR A 134 -7.09 -13.90 9.42
C THR A 134 -8.39 -14.39 10.09
N GLN A 135 -8.26 -15.22 11.13
CA GLN A 135 -9.43 -15.69 11.90
C GLN A 135 -10.12 -14.55 12.65
N ASP A 136 -9.36 -13.64 13.27
CA ASP A 136 -9.90 -12.45 13.95
C ASP A 136 -10.73 -11.59 12.99
N ILE A 137 -10.20 -11.33 11.79
CA ILE A 137 -10.85 -10.52 10.76
C ILE A 137 -12.10 -11.20 10.22
N GLU A 138 -12.05 -12.49 9.90
CA GLU A 138 -13.21 -13.25 9.44
C GLU A 138 -14.31 -13.32 10.50
N ASN A 139 -13.92 -13.51 11.76
CA ASN A 139 -14.85 -13.46 12.88
C ASN A 139 -15.51 -12.09 13.01
N PHE A 140 -14.73 -11.01 12.95
CA PHE A 140 -15.26 -9.64 12.98
C PHE A 140 -16.26 -9.38 11.84
N TRP A 141 -15.92 -9.74 10.61
CA TRP A 141 -16.82 -9.55 9.47
C TRP A 141 -18.11 -10.37 9.58
N ARG A 142 -18.05 -11.55 10.22
CA ARG A 142 -19.22 -12.43 10.41
C ARG A 142 -20.10 -12.02 11.58
N THR A 143 -19.50 -11.56 12.70
CA THR A 143 -20.21 -11.36 13.98
C THR A 143 -20.36 -9.89 14.39
N GLY A 144 -19.56 -8.99 13.82
CA GLY A 144 -19.44 -7.60 14.26
C GLY A 144 -18.60 -7.40 15.53
N VAL A 145 -18.04 -8.47 16.12
CA VAL A 145 -17.20 -8.37 17.34
C VAL A 145 -15.76 -8.04 16.94
N LEU A 146 -15.34 -6.82 17.23
CA LEU A 146 -14.03 -6.29 16.88
C LEU A 146 -12.96 -6.68 17.90
N ASN A 147 -11.85 -7.25 17.44
CA ASN A 147 -10.61 -7.33 18.21
C ASN A 147 -9.79 -6.04 17.96
N THR A 148 -9.72 -5.14 18.95
CA THR A 148 -9.04 -3.84 18.80
C THR A 148 -7.51 -3.96 18.67
N GLN A 149 -6.93 -5.10 19.02
CA GLN A 149 -5.49 -5.33 18.91
C GLN A 149 -5.11 -6.10 17.63
N SER A 150 -6.05 -6.88 17.03
CA SER A 150 -5.80 -7.69 15.84
C SER A 150 -6.98 -7.57 14.87
N ASN A 151 -6.80 -6.86 13.76
CA ASN A 151 -7.86 -6.49 12.81
C ASN A 151 -7.28 -6.10 11.44
N VAL A 152 -8.06 -5.46 10.56
CA VAL A 152 -7.59 -5.02 9.22
C VAL A 152 -6.44 -4.00 9.30
N GLN A 153 -6.28 -3.27 10.40
CA GLN A 153 -5.21 -2.27 10.57
C GLN A 153 -3.99 -2.81 11.31
N PHE A 154 -4.20 -3.66 12.31
CA PHE A 154 -3.17 -4.19 13.20
C PHE A 154 -2.96 -5.69 13.02
N GLY A 155 -1.71 -6.12 13.17
CA GLY A 155 -1.25 -7.48 13.03
C GLY A 155 -0.24 -7.64 11.90
N GLU A 156 0.31 -8.83 11.79
CA GLU A 156 1.39 -9.16 10.86
C GLU A 156 1.05 -8.79 9.40
N GLY A 157 1.99 -8.12 8.75
CA GLY A 157 1.86 -7.60 7.39
C GLY A 157 1.16 -6.23 7.31
N GLY A 158 0.61 -5.70 8.43
CA GLY A 158 -0.07 -4.41 8.50
C GLY A 158 -1.33 -4.34 7.63
N ALA A 159 -1.89 -3.15 7.43
CA ALA A 159 -3.09 -2.93 6.63
C ALA A 159 -2.94 -3.37 5.16
N GLY A 160 -1.71 -3.43 4.65
CA GLY A 160 -1.42 -3.86 3.28
C GLY A 160 -1.82 -5.30 2.96
N THR A 161 -1.78 -6.21 3.93
CA THR A 161 -2.10 -7.63 3.75
C THR A 161 -3.56 -7.86 3.37
N PHE A 162 -4.48 -7.08 3.95
CA PHE A 162 -5.92 -7.16 3.67
C PHE A 162 -6.38 -6.02 2.76
N SER A 163 -5.66 -5.83 1.64
CA SER A 163 -5.91 -4.83 0.60
C SER A 163 -5.87 -5.47 -0.79
N ASP A 164 -5.90 -4.67 -1.86
CA ASP A 164 -5.63 -5.16 -3.23
C ASP A 164 -4.17 -5.60 -3.43
N GLY A 165 -3.28 -5.23 -2.52
CA GLY A 165 -1.86 -5.57 -2.63
C GLY A 165 -1.16 -4.88 -3.81
N LYS A 166 -1.56 -3.65 -4.16
CA LYS A 166 -0.89 -2.86 -5.20
C LYS A 166 0.55 -2.55 -4.82
N LEU A 167 1.44 -2.78 -5.77
CA LEU A 167 2.87 -2.55 -5.61
C LEU A 167 3.39 -1.34 -6.41
N ASN A 168 2.48 -0.56 -7.00
CA ASN A 168 2.86 0.68 -7.67
C ASN A 168 3.32 1.73 -6.67
N THR A 169 4.39 2.45 -7.02
CA THR A 169 4.88 3.57 -6.23
C THR A 169 5.28 4.73 -7.14
N GLY A 170 5.07 5.97 -6.66
CA GLY A 170 5.59 7.19 -7.28
C GLY A 170 6.99 7.56 -6.79
N VAL A 171 7.58 6.79 -5.88
CA VAL A 171 8.91 7.06 -5.34
C VAL A 171 9.96 6.89 -6.44
N LYS A 172 10.73 7.96 -6.70
CA LYS A 172 11.91 7.90 -7.55
C LYS A 172 13.04 7.23 -6.77
N ASP A 173 13.50 6.09 -7.25
CA ASP A 173 14.53 5.29 -6.60
C ASP A 173 15.68 4.98 -7.57
N PRO A 174 16.79 5.75 -7.51
CA PRO A 174 17.96 5.53 -8.35
C PRO A 174 18.84 4.37 -7.86
N PHE A 175 18.55 3.78 -6.69
CA PHE A 175 19.40 2.78 -6.06
C PHE A 175 18.90 1.34 -6.25
N GLY A 176 17.75 1.15 -6.92
CA GLY A 176 17.20 -0.18 -7.19
C GLY A 176 16.41 -0.82 -6.05
N ARG A 177 16.08 -0.09 -4.97
CA ARG A 177 15.28 -0.60 -3.83
C ARG A 177 13.88 -1.03 -4.25
N ASN A 178 13.26 -0.29 -5.19
CA ASN A 178 11.95 -0.68 -5.71
C ASN A 178 12.00 -2.10 -6.34
N ARG A 179 13.02 -2.36 -7.13
CA ARG A 179 13.24 -3.69 -7.72
C ARG A 179 13.51 -4.75 -6.65
N LYS A 180 14.35 -4.45 -5.65
CA LYS A 180 14.65 -5.37 -4.53
C LYS A 180 13.38 -5.70 -3.71
N VAL A 181 12.46 -4.73 -3.50
CA VAL A 181 11.16 -5.00 -2.87
C VAL A 181 10.37 -6.06 -3.64
N LEU A 182 10.25 -5.91 -4.96
CA LEU A 182 9.53 -6.88 -5.79
C LEU A 182 10.21 -8.25 -5.78
N GLU A 183 11.55 -8.29 -5.84
CA GLU A 183 12.34 -9.51 -5.76
C GLU A 183 12.13 -10.24 -4.43
N ILE A 184 12.16 -9.52 -3.29
CA ILE A 184 11.86 -10.11 -1.98
C ILE A 184 10.45 -10.70 -1.94
N PHE A 185 9.44 -10.04 -2.52
CA PHE A 185 8.10 -10.61 -2.60
C PHE A 185 8.09 -11.92 -3.41
N VAL A 186 8.74 -11.97 -4.57
CA VAL A 186 8.84 -13.18 -5.41
C VAL A 186 9.60 -14.30 -4.69
N GLU A 187 10.73 -13.99 -4.06
CA GLU A 187 11.53 -14.92 -3.27
C GLU A 187 10.75 -15.56 -2.09
N ASN A 188 9.65 -14.92 -1.69
CA ASN A 188 8.78 -15.37 -0.60
C ASN A 188 7.43 -15.90 -1.09
N GLY A 189 7.29 -16.17 -2.40
CA GLY A 189 6.11 -16.82 -2.98
C GLY A 189 5.14 -15.88 -3.68
N GLY A 190 5.52 -14.63 -3.92
CA GLY A 190 4.78 -13.72 -4.79
C GLY A 190 4.88 -14.13 -6.26
N PRO A 191 3.88 -13.79 -7.11
CA PRO A 191 3.90 -14.12 -8.53
C PRO A 191 5.07 -13.45 -9.26
N GLU A 192 5.77 -14.18 -10.13
CA GLU A 192 6.92 -13.63 -10.88
C GLU A 192 6.56 -12.44 -11.78
N GLU A 193 5.33 -12.38 -12.27
CA GLU A 193 4.87 -11.32 -13.13
C GLU A 193 4.89 -9.92 -12.48
N ILE A 194 4.89 -9.81 -11.16
CA ILE A 194 5.02 -8.51 -10.49
C ILE A 194 6.33 -7.81 -10.82
N LEU A 195 7.34 -8.56 -11.25
CA LEU A 195 8.63 -8.03 -11.66
C LEU A 195 8.59 -7.21 -12.95
N TYR A 196 7.54 -7.40 -13.77
CA TYR A 196 7.45 -6.75 -15.07
C TYR A 196 6.06 -6.17 -15.40
N LEU A 197 5.02 -6.49 -14.68
CA LEU A 197 3.71 -5.82 -14.88
C LEU A 197 3.81 -4.33 -14.57
N ASN A 198 3.21 -3.49 -15.42
CA ASN A 198 3.20 -2.03 -15.20
C ASN A 198 2.41 -1.62 -13.96
N LYS A 199 1.40 -2.41 -13.59
CA LYS A 199 0.57 -2.23 -12.40
C LYS A 199 0.55 -3.55 -11.61
N PRO A 200 1.67 -3.91 -10.95
CA PRO A 200 1.77 -5.16 -10.22
C PRO A 200 0.89 -5.13 -8.96
N HIS A 201 0.29 -6.29 -8.65
CA HIS A 201 -0.45 -6.53 -7.43
C HIS A 201 -0.26 -7.99 -6.99
N ILE A 202 -0.55 -8.27 -5.73
CA ILE A 202 -0.40 -9.64 -5.21
C ILE A 202 -1.76 -10.21 -4.76
N GLY A 203 -2.65 -9.40 -4.17
CA GLY A 203 -3.90 -9.85 -3.57
C GLY A 203 -3.73 -10.41 -2.15
N THR A 204 -4.81 -10.34 -1.38
CA THR A 204 -4.79 -10.71 0.05
C THR A 204 -4.41 -12.18 0.27
N ASP A 205 -4.97 -13.09 -0.51
CA ASP A 205 -4.78 -14.55 -0.42
C ASP A 205 -3.31 -14.97 -0.60
N VAL A 206 -2.59 -14.33 -1.50
CA VAL A 206 -1.16 -14.59 -1.73
C VAL A 206 -0.30 -13.85 -0.71
N LEU A 207 -0.64 -12.59 -0.36
CA LEU A 207 0.12 -11.80 0.61
C LEU A 207 0.22 -12.47 1.99
N ILE A 208 -0.83 -13.15 2.45
CA ILE A 208 -0.83 -13.93 3.69
C ILE A 208 0.35 -14.92 3.71
N ASN A 209 0.55 -15.66 2.62
CA ASN A 209 1.66 -16.63 2.53
C ASN A 209 3.02 -15.95 2.39
N VAL A 210 3.10 -14.88 1.61
CA VAL A 210 4.34 -14.11 1.41
C VAL A 210 4.83 -13.54 2.74
N VAL A 211 3.96 -12.90 3.50
CA VAL A 211 4.28 -12.29 4.81
C VAL A 211 4.75 -13.36 5.80
N ARG A 212 4.05 -14.51 5.88
CA ARG A 212 4.49 -15.67 6.68
C ARG A 212 5.90 -16.13 6.30
N ASN A 213 6.18 -16.28 5.01
CA ASN A 213 7.47 -16.73 4.52
C ASN A 213 8.58 -15.73 4.84
N MET A 214 8.31 -14.42 4.73
CA MET A 214 9.24 -13.37 5.15
C MET A 214 9.58 -13.48 6.65
N ARG A 215 8.58 -13.64 7.53
CA ARG A 215 8.78 -13.88 8.96
C ARG A 215 9.68 -15.09 9.19
N ASN A 216 9.38 -16.21 8.55
CA ASN A 216 10.15 -17.45 8.73
C ASN A 216 11.63 -17.27 8.33
N LYS A 217 11.91 -16.50 7.27
CA LYS A 217 13.28 -16.16 6.89
C LYS A 217 13.97 -15.25 7.92
N ILE A 218 13.27 -14.21 8.42
CA ILE A 218 13.80 -13.35 9.48
C ILE A 218 14.23 -14.20 10.69
N ILE A 219 13.39 -15.14 11.13
CA ILE A 219 13.68 -16.04 12.23
C ILE A 219 14.85 -16.97 11.90
N ALA A 220 14.86 -17.56 10.70
CA ALA A 220 15.93 -18.45 10.25
C ALA A 220 17.31 -17.76 10.22
N TRP A 221 17.35 -16.45 10.01
CA TRP A 221 18.56 -15.62 10.05
C TRP A 221 18.88 -15.05 11.45
N GLY A 222 18.24 -15.58 12.50
CA GLY A 222 18.50 -15.23 13.90
C GLY A 222 17.73 -14.00 14.40
N GLY A 223 16.79 -13.47 13.65
CA GLY A 223 15.84 -12.47 14.13
C GLY A 223 14.76 -13.09 15.04
N GLU A 224 14.00 -12.26 15.72
CA GLU A 224 12.84 -12.65 16.53
C GLU A 224 11.61 -11.85 16.14
N VAL A 225 10.43 -12.48 16.22
CA VAL A 225 9.15 -11.81 15.97
C VAL A 225 8.19 -12.18 17.09
N HIS A 226 7.73 -11.17 17.83
CA HIS A 226 6.83 -11.31 18.97
C HIS A 226 5.49 -10.65 18.65
N PHE A 227 4.43 -11.46 18.63
CA PHE A 227 3.05 -11.01 18.46
C PHE A 227 2.39 -10.69 19.82
N HIS A 228 1.22 -10.04 19.81
CA HIS A 228 0.51 -9.60 21.02
C HIS A 228 1.41 -8.79 21.96
N SER A 229 2.31 -8.01 21.36
CA SER A 229 3.38 -7.30 22.03
C SER A 229 3.37 -5.84 21.64
N GLN A 230 2.70 -5.01 22.43
CA GLN A 230 2.49 -3.59 22.14
C GLN A 230 3.54 -2.73 22.85
N MET A 231 4.26 -1.90 22.10
CA MET A 231 5.07 -0.84 22.73
C MET A 231 4.15 0.25 23.31
N ILE A 232 4.27 0.50 24.60
CA ILE A 232 3.45 1.48 25.33
C ILE A 232 4.26 2.66 25.86
N ASP A 233 5.58 2.55 25.94
CA ASP A 233 6.46 3.61 26.43
C ASP A 233 7.91 3.41 25.99
N PHE A 234 8.74 4.44 26.16
CA PHE A 234 10.20 4.39 26.02
C PHE A 234 10.87 5.43 26.92
N GLU A 235 12.13 5.19 27.24
CA GLU A 235 12.96 6.07 28.05
C GLU A 235 14.16 6.62 27.24
N ILE A 236 14.35 7.94 27.30
CA ILE A 236 15.51 8.63 26.75
C ILE A 236 16.30 9.21 27.92
N GLU A 237 17.59 8.91 27.99
CA GLU A 237 18.53 9.47 28.94
C GLU A 237 19.70 10.12 28.18
N GLN A 238 20.05 11.34 28.54
CA GLN A 238 21.12 12.12 27.87
C GLN A 238 20.97 12.15 26.33
N HIS A 239 19.75 12.39 25.87
CA HIS A 239 19.35 12.39 24.44
C HIS A 239 19.53 11.05 23.69
N ARG A 240 19.68 9.93 24.40
CA ARG A 240 19.78 8.60 23.79
C ARG A 240 18.72 7.66 24.32
N LEU A 241 18.18 6.83 23.45
CA LEU A 241 17.30 5.75 23.82
C LEU A 241 18.01 4.80 24.81
N LYS A 242 17.36 4.49 25.92
CA LYS A 242 17.83 3.58 26.96
C LYS A 242 17.03 2.29 27.01
N SER A 243 15.72 2.40 26.95
CA SER A 243 14.82 1.26 27.01
C SER A 243 13.48 1.56 26.35
N ILE A 244 12.74 0.50 26.06
CA ILE A 244 11.32 0.54 25.68
C ILE A 244 10.51 -0.28 26.68
N THR A 245 9.20 0.02 26.79
CA THR A 245 8.27 -0.77 27.58
C THR A 245 7.29 -1.47 26.64
N ILE A 246 7.27 -2.79 26.69
CA ILE A 246 6.35 -3.65 25.93
C ILE A 246 5.27 -4.20 26.85
N LEU A 247 4.01 -4.10 26.42
CA LEU A 247 2.87 -4.72 27.08
C LEU A 247 2.59 -6.07 26.40
N VAL A 248 2.68 -7.15 27.17
CA VAL A 248 2.39 -8.52 26.71
C VAL A 248 1.39 -9.14 27.68
N LYS A 249 0.21 -9.52 27.20
CA LYS A 249 -0.87 -10.12 28.02
C LYS A 249 -1.18 -9.34 29.33
N GLY A 250 -1.11 -8.02 29.27
CA GLY A 250 -1.35 -7.14 30.42
C GLY A 250 -0.14 -6.88 31.33
N GLU A 251 0.98 -7.56 31.13
CA GLU A 251 2.22 -7.37 31.87
C GLU A 251 3.19 -6.44 31.15
N ARG A 252 3.86 -5.57 31.92
CA ARG A 252 4.84 -4.60 31.36
C ARG A 252 6.24 -5.19 31.46
N HIS A 253 6.94 -5.19 30.32
CA HIS A 253 8.32 -5.64 30.20
C HIS A 253 9.21 -4.49 29.74
N ILE A 254 10.26 -4.18 30.51
CA ILE A 254 11.25 -3.17 30.13
C ILE A 254 12.36 -3.87 29.36
N VAL A 255 12.61 -3.43 28.15
CA VAL A 255 13.61 -3.99 27.23
C VAL A 255 14.69 -2.93 26.97
N PRO A 256 15.96 -3.19 27.32
CA PRO A 256 17.07 -2.28 26.99
C PRO A 256 17.17 -2.09 25.48
N ALA A 257 17.37 -0.84 25.02
CA ALA A 257 17.39 -0.51 23.61
C ALA A 257 18.28 0.71 23.34
N GLU A 258 19.01 0.68 22.22
CA GLU A 258 19.77 1.83 21.68
C GLU A 258 19.39 2.15 20.23
N THR A 259 18.67 1.23 19.59
CA THR A 259 18.21 1.36 18.20
C THR A 259 16.76 0.88 18.11
N LEU A 260 15.86 1.81 17.78
CA LEU A 260 14.42 1.59 17.73
C LEU A 260 13.85 2.08 16.39
N VAL A 261 13.21 1.21 15.63
CA VAL A 261 12.50 1.56 14.41
C VAL A 261 11.00 1.65 14.71
N LEU A 262 10.40 2.82 14.51
CA LEU A 262 8.97 3.07 14.70
C LEU A 262 8.22 2.88 13.38
N ALA A 263 7.82 1.64 13.08
CA ALA A 263 7.07 1.27 11.87
C ALA A 263 5.58 1.01 12.18
N ILE A 264 4.98 1.89 12.98
CA ILE A 264 3.70 1.71 13.70
C ILE A 264 2.45 1.78 12.81
N GLY A 265 2.57 2.20 11.52
CA GLY A 265 1.41 2.47 10.65
C GLY A 265 0.62 3.71 11.08
N HIS A 266 -0.37 4.12 10.25
CA HIS A 266 -1.11 5.36 10.51
C HIS A 266 -2.26 5.21 11.52
N SER A 267 -2.64 3.97 11.89
CA SER A 267 -3.78 3.71 12.78
C SER A 267 -3.43 3.58 14.27
N ALA A 268 -2.13 3.60 14.63
CA ALA A 268 -1.65 3.47 16.01
C ALA A 268 -1.81 4.78 16.81
N ARG A 269 -3.06 5.19 17.01
CA ARG A 269 -3.44 6.49 17.59
C ARG A 269 -3.00 6.68 19.04
N ASP A 270 -3.04 5.61 19.81
CA ASP A 270 -2.49 5.53 21.17
C ASP A 270 -0.97 5.78 21.19
N THR A 271 -0.25 5.19 20.24
CA THR A 271 1.20 5.41 20.13
C THR A 271 1.51 6.86 19.71
N PHE A 272 0.74 7.46 18.79
CA PHE A 272 0.91 8.89 18.47
C PHE A 272 0.66 9.79 19.69
N THR A 273 -0.33 9.47 20.53
CA THR A 273 -0.60 10.20 21.76
C THR A 273 0.58 10.08 22.72
N MET A 274 1.11 8.88 22.94
CA MET A 274 2.28 8.64 23.78
C MET A 274 3.52 9.40 23.25
N LEU A 275 3.77 9.36 21.93
CA LEU A 275 4.87 10.12 21.32
C LEU A 275 4.74 11.63 21.53
N TYR A 276 3.51 12.16 21.45
CA TYR A 276 3.24 13.57 21.72
C TYR A 276 3.50 13.92 23.20
N GLU A 277 3.03 13.11 24.13
CA GLU A 277 3.27 13.28 25.57
C GLU A 277 4.77 13.21 25.93
N LYS A 278 5.55 12.42 25.18
CA LYS A 278 7.03 12.35 25.26
C LYS A 278 7.72 13.52 24.54
N GLN A 279 6.97 14.50 24.05
CA GLN A 279 7.50 15.70 23.36
C GLN A 279 8.30 15.37 22.07
N ILE A 280 7.96 14.26 21.41
CA ILE A 280 8.50 13.97 20.08
C ILE A 280 7.91 14.97 19.09
N LEU A 281 8.79 15.62 18.34
CA LEU A 281 8.39 16.64 17.38
C LEU A 281 7.60 16.03 16.22
N MET A 282 6.36 16.47 16.08
CA MET A 282 5.41 16.02 15.06
C MET A 282 4.67 17.21 14.45
N TYR A 283 4.25 17.04 13.21
CA TYR A 283 3.52 18.05 12.44
C TYR A 283 2.21 17.48 11.89
N PRO A 284 1.15 18.30 11.81
CA PRO A 284 -0.05 17.94 11.09
C PRO A 284 0.24 17.85 9.60
N LYS A 285 -0.43 16.95 8.89
CA LYS A 285 -0.19 16.67 7.47
C LYS A 285 -1.52 16.57 6.73
N ALA A 286 -1.62 17.17 5.55
CA ALA A 286 -2.76 16.98 4.66
C ALA A 286 -2.96 15.50 4.36
N PHE A 287 -4.22 15.07 4.31
CA PHE A 287 -4.67 13.73 3.94
C PHE A 287 -5.97 13.84 3.14
N ALA A 288 -6.59 12.73 2.77
CA ALA A 288 -7.84 12.76 2.02
C ALA A 288 -8.88 11.84 2.68
N ILE A 289 -10.14 12.21 2.53
CA ILE A 289 -11.29 11.49 3.09
C ILE A 289 -12.41 11.39 2.07
N GLY A 290 -13.27 10.40 2.18
CA GLY A 290 -14.42 10.27 1.30
C GLY A 290 -15.18 8.97 1.44
N VAL A 291 -15.63 8.44 0.33
CA VAL A 291 -16.44 7.22 0.24
C VAL A 291 -15.75 6.14 -0.57
N ARG A 292 -16.13 4.88 -0.35
CA ARG A 292 -15.91 3.80 -1.30
C ARG A 292 -17.04 3.77 -2.30
N VAL A 293 -16.71 3.77 -3.60
CA VAL A 293 -17.67 3.61 -4.68
C VAL A 293 -17.56 2.20 -5.26
N GLU A 294 -18.71 1.54 -5.50
CA GLU A 294 -18.77 0.24 -6.17
C GLU A 294 -19.53 0.36 -7.49
N HIS A 295 -18.95 -0.21 -8.54
CA HIS A 295 -19.53 -0.40 -9.87
C HIS A 295 -19.50 -1.88 -10.24
N LEU A 296 -20.36 -2.35 -11.13
CA LEU A 296 -20.14 -3.65 -11.74
C LEU A 296 -18.78 -3.67 -12.48
N GLN A 297 -17.94 -4.67 -12.21
CA GLN A 297 -16.64 -4.80 -12.90
C GLN A 297 -16.80 -4.83 -14.42
N LYS A 298 -17.89 -5.44 -14.90
CA LYS A 298 -18.23 -5.45 -16.32
C LYS A 298 -18.32 -4.06 -16.92
N TRP A 299 -18.94 -3.09 -16.25
CA TRP A 299 -19.03 -1.71 -16.77
C TRP A 299 -17.65 -1.07 -16.93
N ILE A 300 -16.76 -1.34 -15.99
CA ILE A 300 -15.40 -0.83 -16.05
C ILE A 300 -14.63 -1.50 -17.19
N ASN A 301 -14.77 -2.84 -17.35
CA ASN A 301 -14.16 -3.57 -18.45
C ASN A 301 -14.64 -3.04 -19.81
N ASP A 302 -15.95 -2.88 -19.98
CA ASP A 302 -16.56 -2.37 -21.21
C ASP A 302 -16.07 -0.93 -21.52
N SER A 303 -16.01 -0.09 -20.49
CA SER A 303 -15.51 1.28 -20.63
C SER A 303 -14.03 1.32 -20.98
N GLN A 304 -13.19 0.46 -20.43
CA GLN A 304 -11.74 0.48 -20.64
C GLN A 304 -11.31 -0.29 -21.90
N TYR A 305 -11.91 -1.44 -22.19
CA TYR A 305 -11.50 -2.33 -23.27
C TYR A 305 -12.43 -2.33 -24.48
N GLY A 306 -13.67 -1.86 -24.31
CA GLY A 306 -14.75 -1.95 -25.30
C GLY A 306 -15.65 -3.16 -25.05
N THR A 307 -16.92 -3.04 -25.40
CA THR A 307 -17.96 -4.06 -25.17
C THR A 307 -17.76 -5.34 -25.99
N GLU A 308 -17.08 -5.24 -27.12
CA GLU A 308 -16.80 -6.36 -28.06
C GLU A 308 -15.35 -6.87 -27.93
N ASN A 309 -14.74 -6.73 -26.74
CA ASN A 309 -13.37 -7.18 -26.53
C ASN A 309 -13.28 -8.72 -26.66
N PRO A 310 -12.54 -9.23 -27.68
CA PRO A 310 -12.43 -10.68 -27.92
C PRO A 310 -11.32 -11.33 -27.08
N TYR A 311 -10.57 -10.56 -26.30
CA TYR A 311 -9.41 -11.05 -25.57
C TYR A 311 -9.74 -11.32 -24.12
N ASP A 312 -9.13 -12.36 -23.55
CA ASP A 312 -9.12 -12.59 -22.13
C ASP A 312 -8.08 -11.64 -21.47
N LEU A 313 -8.58 -10.51 -21.01
CA LEU A 313 -7.77 -9.47 -20.36
C LEU A 313 -8.08 -9.45 -18.84
N PRO A 314 -7.11 -9.07 -18.01
CA PRO A 314 -7.34 -8.93 -16.59
C PRO A 314 -8.41 -7.87 -16.31
N SER A 315 -9.09 -8.01 -15.17
CA SER A 315 -10.08 -7.03 -14.72
C SER A 315 -9.54 -5.61 -14.81
N ALA A 316 -10.26 -4.75 -15.52
CA ALA A 316 -9.83 -3.39 -15.82
C ALA A 316 -9.78 -2.54 -14.56
N ASP A 317 -8.76 -1.72 -14.46
CA ASP A 317 -8.58 -0.72 -13.44
C ASP A 317 -8.72 0.71 -14.01
N TYR A 318 -8.85 1.68 -13.12
CA TYR A 318 -8.86 3.09 -13.49
C TYR A 318 -8.15 3.97 -12.45
N LYS A 319 -7.78 5.16 -12.91
CA LYS A 319 -7.36 6.27 -12.07
C LYS A 319 -7.99 7.53 -12.63
N VAL A 320 -8.84 8.19 -11.84
CA VAL A 320 -9.50 9.44 -12.20
C VAL A 320 -9.15 10.53 -11.19
N VAL A 321 -9.08 11.76 -11.67
CA VAL A 321 -8.79 12.96 -10.87
C VAL A 321 -9.50 14.15 -11.47
N THR A 322 -9.99 15.04 -10.63
CA THR A 322 -10.54 16.34 -11.02
C THR A 322 -10.19 17.40 -10.00
N ASN A 323 -9.99 18.62 -10.46
CA ASN A 323 -9.90 19.79 -9.61
C ASN A 323 -11.22 20.57 -9.79
N LEU A 324 -11.89 20.83 -8.68
CA LEU A 324 -13.17 21.50 -8.65
C LEU A 324 -13.00 23.03 -8.60
N GLU A 325 -14.06 23.77 -8.96
CA GLU A 325 -14.07 25.23 -8.93
C GLU A 325 -13.84 25.82 -7.52
N ASN A 326 -14.24 25.08 -6.48
CA ASN A 326 -13.98 25.43 -5.08
C ASN A 326 -12.53 25.21 -4.63
N GLY A 327 -11.62 24.84 -5.55
CA GLY A 327 -10.20 24.55 -5.27
C GLY A 327 -9.91 23.17 -4.72
N LYS A 328 -10.93 22.33 -4.46
CA LYS A 328 -10.74 20.96 -3.96
C LYS A 328 -10.25 20.02 -5.05
N GLY A 329 -9.19 19.28 -4.76
CA GLY A 329 -8.78 18.12 -5.55
C GLY A 329 -9.57 16.88 -5.12
N VAL A 330 -10.21 16.20 -6.07
CA VAL A 330 -10.91 14.93 -5.84
C VAL A 330 -10.36 13.86 -6.77
N TYR A 331 -10.08 12.68 -6.24
CA TYR A 331 -9.46 11.62 -7.02
C TYR A 331 -9.84 10.21 -6.53
N SER A 332 -9.69 9.24 -7.44
CA SER A 332 -9.78 7.83 -7.06
C SER A 332 -8.50 7.37 -6.38
N PHE A 333 -8.67 6.60 -5.31
CA PHE A 333 -7.55 6.01 -4.56
C PHE A 333 -7.81 4.53 -4.28
N CYS A 334 -6.75 3.73 -4.24
CA CYS A 334 -6.82 2.30 -3.95
C CYS A 334 -7.98 1.58 -4.66
N MET A 335 -8.09 1.78 -6.00
CA MET A 335 -9.08 1.08 -6.83
C MET A 335 -8.78 -0.42 -6.85
N CYS A 336 -9.76 -1.24 -6.51
CA CYS A 336 -9.70 -2.71 -6.40
C CYS A 336 -10.57 -3.34 -7.48
N PRO A 337 -10.02 -3.77 -8.61
CA PRO A 337 -10.77 -4.48 -9.63
C PRO A 337 -11.25 -5.83 -9.08
N GLY A 338 -12.48 -6.25 -9.43
CA GLY A 338 -13.04 -7.52 -8.97
C GLY A 338 -12.90 -7.73 -7.47
N GLY A 339 -13.11 -6.66 -6.69
CA GLY A 339 -12.79 -6.65 -5.27
C GLY A 339 -13.99 -6.41 -4.36
N TYR A 340 -13.69 -6.25 -3.08
CA TYR A 340 -14.67 -6.11 -2.00
C TYR A 340 -14.39 -4.83 -1.21
N VAL A 341 -15.45 -4.18 -0.75
CA VAL A 341 -15.34 -3.21 0.34
C VAL A 341 -15.24 -3.98 1.65
N VAL A 342 -14.43 -3.52 2.59
CA VAL A 342 -14.25 -4.17 3.88
C VAL A 342 -14.51 -3.21 5.02
N ASN A 343 -15.15 -3.70 6.09
CA ASN A 343 -15.14 -3.01 7.36
C ASN A 343 -13.72 -3.10 7.94
N ALA A 344 -13.03 -1.96 7.97
CA ALA A 344 -11.64 -1.82 8.38
C ALA A 344 -11.49 -1.09 9.73
N SER A 345 -12.51 -1.16 10.57
CA SER A 345 -12.51 -0.59 11.92
C SER A 345 -11.39 -1.17 12.78
N SER A 346 -10.87 -0.39 13.70
CA SER A 346 -9.83 -0.82 14.67
C SER A 346 -10.06 -0.28 16.09
N GLU A 347 -11.09 0.53 16.28
CA GLU A 347 -11.49 1.09 17.57
C GLU A 347 -13.01 0.90 17.75
N GLU A 348 -13.44 0.61 18.98
CA GLU A 348 -14.86 0.45 19.30
C GLU A 348 -15.64 1.75 19.07
N GLY A 349 -16.84 1.65 18.53
CA GLY A 349 -17.70 2.80 18.25
C GLY A 349 -17.23 3.67 17.07
N LEU A 350 -16.18 3.27 16.36
CA LEU A 350 -15.67 3.97 15.18
C LEU A 350 -15.73 3.03 13.97
N LEU A 351 -16.15 3.56 12.81
CA LEU A 351 -16.27 2.77 11.59
C LEU A 351 -15.49 3.40 10.44
N ALA A 352 -14.57 2.63 9.89
CA ALA A 352 -13.85 2.97 8.67
C ALA A 352 -14.03 1.85 7.64
N VAL A 353 -14.04 2.21 6.34
CA VAL A 353 -14.03 1.24 5.25
C VAL A 353 -12.71 1.31 4.48
N ASN A 354 -12.37 0.19 3.85
CA ASN A 354 -11.28 0.10 2.88
C ASN A 354 -11.68 -0.86 1.77
N GLY A 355 -10.80 -1.11 0.80
CA GLY A 355 -11.02 -2.08 -0.25
C GLY A 355 -9.95 -3.15 -0.28
N MET A 356 -10.34 -4.36 -0.65
CA MET A 356 -9.45 -5.48 -0.90
C MET A 356 -9.81 -6.21 -2.18
N SER A 357 -8.88 -6.99 -2.71
CA SER A 357 -9.17 -8.02 -3.70
C SER A 357 -8.30 -9.25 -3.48
N TYR A 358 -8.75 -10.38 -4.01
CA TYR A 358 -7.94 -11.57 -4.18
C TYR A 358 -7.03 -11.43 -5.40
N ASN A 359 -6.05 -12.30 -5.53
CA ASN A 359 -5.12 -12.27 -6.65
C ASN A 359 -5.83 -12.39 -8.02
N ALA A 360 -6.86 -13.23 -8.11
CA ALA A 360 -7.65 -13.42 -9.33
C ALA A 360 -8.46 -12.19 -9.76
N ARG A 361 -8.82 -11.28 -8.84
CA ARG A 361 -9.66 -10.10 -9.13
C ARG A 361 -10.94 -10.44 -9.89
N ASP A 362 -11.62 -11.52 -9.48
CA ASP A 362 -12.77 -12.14 -10.13
C ASP A 362 -14.12 -11.78 -9.51
N GLY A 363 -14.14 -10.87 -8.53
CA GLY A 363 -15.36 -10.36 -7.93
C GLY A 363 -16.24 -9.61 -8.94
N LYS A 364 -17.55 -9.57 -8.66
CA LYS A 364 -18.55 -8.94 -9.55
C LYS A 364 -18.38 -7.43 -9.65
N ASN A 365 -17.92 -6.79 -8.57
CA ASN A 365 -17.77 -5.34 -8.48
C ASN A 365 -16.30 -4.91 -8.55
N ALA A 366 -16.09 -3.76 -9.15
CA ALA A 366 -14.92 -2.94 -8.95
C ALA A 366 -15.21 -1.94 -7.83
N ASN A 367 -14.27 -1.66 -6.96
CA ASN A 367 -14.44 -0.57 -5.99
C ASN A 367 -13.21 0.34 -5.91
N SER A 368 -13.42 1.59 -5.53
CA SER A 368 -12.35 2.54 -5.23
C SER A 368 -12.79 3.57 -4.21
N ALA A 369 -11.84 4.12 -3.45
CA ALA A 369 -12.11 5.34 -2.72
C ALA A 369 -12.24 6.53 -3.71
N ILE A 370 -13.24 7.38 -3.50
CA ILE A 370 -13.35 8.72 -4.08
C ILE A 370 -13.17 9.70 -2.94
N ILE A 371 -12.04 10.38 -2.94
CA ILE A 371 -11.55 11.13 -1.79
C ILE A 371 -11.22 12.57 -2.13
N VAL A 372 -11.53 13.44 -1.17
CA VAL A 372 -11.31 14.88 -1.19
C VAL A 372 -10.14 15.19 -0.26
N THR A 373 -9.17 15.95 -0.74
CA THR A 373 -8.06 16.41 0.10
C THR A 373 -8.58 17.37 1.18
N VAL A 374 -8.12 17.15 2.42
CA VAL A 374 -8.30 18.05 3.55
C VAL A 374 -6.95 18.51 4.07
N THR A 375 -6.82 19.80 4.33
CA THR A 375 -5.55 20.42 4.75
C THR A 375 -5.56 20.72 6.25
N PRO A 376 -4.37 20.93 6.85
CA PRO A 376 -4.27 21.31 8.25
C PRO A 376 -5.12 22.52 8.62
N GLU A 377 -5.23 23.51 7.75
CA GLU A 377 -6.03 24.72 7.98
C GLU A 377 -7.52 24.40 8.11
N GLU A 378 -8.01 23.36 7.42
CA GLU A 378 -9.43 22.99 7.39
C GLU A 378 -9.85 22.16 8.61
N TYR A 379 -8.94 21.39 9.22
CA TYR A 379 -9.26 20.60 10.41
C TYR A 379 -8.68 21.17 11.71
N GLY A 380 -8.12 22.40 11.67
CA GLY A 380 -7.66 23.12 12.87
C GLY A 380 -6.27 22.68 13.35
N ALA A 381 -5.21 23.05 12.61
CA ALA A 381 -3.84 22.56 12.78
C ALA A 381 -3.05 23.09 14.00
N GLN A 382 -3.71 23.59 15.04
CA GLN A 382 -3.01 24.09 16.24
C GLN A 382 -2.36 22.96 17.06
N HIS A 383 -2.80 21.71 16.87
CA HIS A 383 -2.27 20.55 17.58
C HIS A 383 -1.79 19.50 16.56
N PRO A 384 -0.60 18.88 16.75
CA PRO A 384 -0.08 17.89 15.78
C PRO A 384 -1.02 16.72 15.47
N LEU A 385 -1.88 16.33 16.41
CA LEU A 385 -2.83 15.24 16.29
C LEU A 385 -4.24 15.67 15.84
N SER A 386 -4.47 16.94 15.47
CA SER A 386 -5.79 17.45 15.06
C SER A 386 -6.38 16.64 13.90
N GLY A 387 -5.56 16.25 12.91
CA GLY A 387 -6.01 15.42 11.81
C GLY A 387 -6.48 14.01 12.23
N MET A 388 -5.84 13.43 13.25
CA MET A 388 -6.27 12.17 13.86
C MET A 388 -7.65 12.31 14.53
N TYR A 389 -7.88 13.40 15.28
CA TYR A 389 -9.18 13.67 15.90
C TYR A 389 -10.26 13.94 14.86
N PHE A 390 -9.92 14.62 13.77
CA PHE A 390 -10.83 14.82 12.64
C PHE A 390 -11.26 13.49 12.00
N GLN A 391 -10.34 12.57 11.77
CA GLN A 391 -10.65 11.22 11.27
C GLN A 391 -11.59 10.48 12.23
N ARG A 392 -11.30 10.50 13.54
CA ARG A 392 -12.14 9.86 14.56
C ARG A 392 -13.57 10.39 14.55
N ASN A 393 -13.77 11.70 14.42
CA ASN A 393 -15.11 12.30 14.35
C ASN A 393 -15.91 11.79 13.14
N LEU A 394 -15.27 11.64 11.97
CA LEU A 394 -15.92 11.06 10.79
C LEU A 394 -16.27 9.58 10.99
N GLU A 395 -15.37 8.81 11.58
CA GLU A 395 -15.56 7.38 11.86
C GLU A 395 -16.67 7.16 12.90
N GLU A 396 -16.79 8.03 13.91
CA GLU A 396 -17.88 8.02 14.89
C GLU A 396 -19.24 8.34 14.23
N LYS A 397 -19.28 9.35 13.34
CA LYS A 397 -20.49 9.65 12.56
C LYS A 397 -20.87 8.46 11.67
N ALA A 398 -19.91 7.83 10.99
CA ALA A 398 -20.17 6.66 10.17
C ALA A 398 -20.73 5.49 10.99
N PHE A 399 -20.17 5.24 12.17
CA PHE A 399 -20.68 4.22 13.10
C PHE A 399 -22.12 4.49 13.52
N ARG A 400 -22.45 5.73 13.89
CA ARG A 400 -23.81 6.13 14.29
C ARG A 400 -24.81 6.02 13.11
N VAL A 401 -24.44 6.52 11.92
CA VAL A 401 -25.29 6.48 10.73
C VAL A 401 -25.56 5.05 10.29
N GLY A 402 -24.56 4.16 10.40
CA GLY A 402 -24.67 2.75 10.07
C GLY A 402 -25.21 1.88 11.21
N GLU A 403 -25.43 2.43 12.43
CA GLU A 403 -25.78 1.67 13.63
C GLU A 403 -24.84 0.48 13.88
N GLY A 404 -23.54 0.73 13.70
CA GLY A 404 -22.48 -0.28 13.85
C GLY A 404 -22.19 -1.11 12.59
N ALA A 405 -23.05 -1.11 11.58
CA ALA A 405 -22.83 -1.72 10.27
C ALA A 405 -22.27 -0.69 9.28
N VAL A 406 -21.67 -1.15 8.18
CA VAL A 406 -21.16 -0.27 7.11
C VAL A 406 -22.31 0.51 6.50
N PRO A 407 -22.34 1.87 6.60
CA PRO A 407 -23.37 2.68 5.97
C PRO A 407 -23.23 2.66 4.45
N VAL A 408 -24.34 2.41 3.75
CA VAL A 408 -24.42 2.23 2.30
C VAL A 408 -25.53 3.09 1.73
N GLN A 409 -25.26 3.74 0.59
CA GLN A 409 -26.22 4.59 -0.11
C GLN A 409 -26.07 4.44 -1.62
N ARG A 410 -27.19 4.46 -2.35
CA ARG A 410 -27.16 4.61 -3.82
C ARG A 410 -26.74 6.02 -4.20
N PHE A 411 -26.04 6.18 -5.31
CA PHE A 411 -25.57 7.50 -5.76
C PHE A 411 -26.73 8.47 -6.04
N GLU A 412 -27.83 8.02 -6.63
CA GLU A 412 -29.03 8.85 -6.80
C GLU A 412 -29.53 9.44 -5.48
N ASP A 413 -29.62 8.58 -4.44
CA ASP A 413 -30.12 8.98 -3.13
C ASP A 413 -29.11 9.89 -2.40
N PHE A 414 -27.81 9.68 -2.62
CA PHE A 414 -26.76 10.58 -2.12
C PHE A 414 -26.88 11.98 -2.72
N CYS A 415 -27.12 12.10 -4.04
CA CYS A 415 -27.37 13.39 -4.69
C CYS A 415 -28.63 14.10 -4.17
N LEU A 416 -29.66 13.32 -3.84
CA LEU A 416 -30.94 13.84 -3.31
C LEU A 416 -30.94 14.01 -1.78
N ASN A 417 -29.80 13.74 -1.11
CA ASN A 417 -29.64 13.78 0.34
C ASN A 417 -30.76 13.04 1.10
N ARG A 418 -31.07 11.82 0.65
CA ARG A 418 -32.12 10.98 1.25
C ARG A 418 -31.60 9.57 1.56
N THR A 419 -32.20 8.92 2.54
CA THR A 419 -31.88 7.52 2.90
C THR A 419 -32.21 6.58 1.74
N SER A 420 -31.29 5.69 1.37
CA SER A 420 -31.58 4.57 0.49
C SER A 420 -32.42 3.51 1.21
N VAL A 421 -33.48 3.05 0.56
CA VAL A 421 -34.39 2.02 1.10
C VAL A 421 -34.39 0.74 0.29
N LYS A 422 -33.77 0.75 -0.89
CA LYS A 422 -33.65 -0.41 -1.79
C LYS A 422 -32.38 -0.32 -2.61
N LEU A 423 -31.87 -1.45 -3.04
CA LEU A 423 -30.78 -1.57 -4.00
C LEU A 423 -31.30 -1.43 -5.45
N GLY A 424 -30.38 -1.10 -6.37
CA GLY A 424 -30.60 -1.12 -7.81
C GLY A 424 -29.86 -2.27 -8.48
N GLU A 425 -29.28 -2.02 -9.66
CA GLU A 425 -28.50 -3.01 -10.44
C GLU A 425 -27.22 -3.42 -9.72
N VAL A 426 -26.57 -2.49 -9.01
CA VAL A 426 -25.36 -2.76 -8.25
C VAL A 426 -25.73 -3.26 -6.85
N VAL A 427 -25.28 -4.46 -6.52
CA VAL A 427 -25.44 -5.05 -5.18
C VAL A 427 -24.09 -4.95 -4.47
N PRO A 428 -24.04 -4.40 -3.24
CA PRO A 428 -22.79 -4.23 -2.50
C PRO A 428 -22.03 -5.54 -2.31
N GLN A 429 -20.72 -5.53 -2.55
CA GLN A 429 -19.82 -6.62 -2.20
C GLN A 429 -18.98 -6.21 -0.99
N ILE A 430 -19.58 -6.30 0.20
CA ILE A 430 -18.98 -5.84 1.46
C ILE A 430 -18.66 -7.03 2.35
N LYS A 431 -17.44 -7.04 2.90
CA LYS A 431 -17.04 -7.93 4.00
C LYS A 431 -17.42 -7.26 5.32
N GLY A 432 -18.39 -7.85 6.01
CA GLY A 432 -19.06 -7.30 7.19
C GLY A 432 -20.53 -6.97 6.93
N ALA A 433 -21.27 -6.69 8.00
CA ALA A 433 -22.64 -6.22 7.89
C ALA A 433 -22.71 -4.82 7.28
N TYR A 434 -23.72 -4.55 6.46
CA TYR A 434 -24.01 -3.22 5.94
C TYR A 434 -25.46 -2.81 6.16
N LYS A 435 -25.70 -1.51 6.16
CA LYS A 435 -27.05 -0.92 6.32
C LYS A 435 -27.30 0.14 5.24
N LEU A 436 -28.46 0.04 4.57
CA LEU A 436 -28.91 1.12 3.70
C LEU A 436 -29.32 2.33 4.53
N THR A 437 -28.70 3.48 4.23
CA THR A 437 -28.87 4.70 5.03
C THR A 437 -28.52 5.95 4.21
N ASN A 438 -28.29 7.09 4.87
CA ASN A 438 -27.83 8.32 4.24
C ASN A 438 -26.35 8.59 4.56
N VAL A 439 -25.45 8.08 3.72
CA VAL A 439 -23.98 8.25 3.83
C VAL A 439 -23.56 9.72 3.75
N ARG A 440 -24.32 10.57 3.03
CA ARG A 440 -24.06 12.00 2.90
C ARG A 440 -23.95 12.71 4.26
N GLN A 441 -24.72 12.27 5.26
CA GLN A 441 -24.73 12.85 6.61
C GLN A 441 -23.42 12.70 7.40
N ILE A 442 -22.50 11.84 6.95
CA ILE A 442 -21.18 11.69 7.57
C ILE A 442 -20.34 12.96 7.33
N PHE A 443 -20.54 13.62 6.21
CA PHE A 443 -19.70 14.70 5.71
C PHE A 443 -20.32 16.08 5.94
N THR A 444 -19.49 17.13 5.85
CA THR A 444 -19.97 18.49 5.63
C THR A 444 -20.55 18.61 4.24
N GLU A 445 -21.45 19.57 4.02
CA GLU A 445 -22.05 19.79 2.70
C GLU A 445 -21.00 20.09 1.62
N GLU A 446 -19.95 20.80 1.96
CA GLU A 446 -18.84 21.09 1.04
C GLU A 446 -18.14 19.82 0.54
N ILE A 447 -17.83 18.89 1.47
CA ILE A 447 -17.17 17.61 1.13
C ILE A 447 -18.13 16.73 0.34
N ALA A 448 -19.39 16.61 0.78
CA ALA A 448 -20.40 15.81 0.09
C ALA A 448 -20.67 16.29 -1.33
N SER A 449 -20.83 17.59 -1.53
CA SER A 449 -21.01 18.20 -2.86
C SER A 449 -19.76 18.06 -3.74
N SER A 450 -18.57 18.10 -3.14
CA SER A 450 -17.30 17.85 -3.86
C SER A 450 -17.24 16.41 -4.37
N ILE A 451 -17.61 15.42 -3.55
CA ILE A 451 -17.69 14.00 -3.96
C ILE A 451 -18.71 13.82 -5.10
N GLU A 452 -19.92 14.37 -4.94
CA GLU A 452 -20.99 14.29 -5.93
C GLU A 452 -20.56 14.87 -7.27
N THR A 453 -20.02 16.10 -7.28
CA THR A 453 -19.56 16.79 -8.49
C THR A 453 -18.44 16.02 -9.18
N ALA A 454 -17.51 15.47 -8.42
CA ALA A 454 -16.42 14.67 -8.95
C ALA A 454 -16.92 13.38 -9.60
N ILE A 455 -17.81 12.63 -8.95
CA ILE A 455 -18.39 11.39 -9.52
C ILE A 455 -19.08 11.69 -10.85
N LYS A 456 -19.90 12.76 -10.92
CA LYS A 456 -20.53 13.23 -12.17
C LYS A 456 -19.51 13.62 -13.24
N SER A 457 -18.39 14.21 -12.86
CA SER A 457 -17.30 14.58 -13.77
C SER A 457 -16.57 13.35 -14.32
N PHE A 458 -16.38 12.31 -13.52
CA PHE A 458 -15.71 11.08 -13.91
C PHE A 458 -16.52 10.24 -14.91
N ASP A 459 -17.84 10.40 -14.97
CA ASP A 459 -18.70 9.76 -15.96
C ASP A 459 -18.30 10.10 -17.41
N LYS A 460 -17.73 11.28 -17.62
CA LYS A 460 -17.19 11.69 -18.92
C LYS A 460 -15.95 10.88 -19.35
N GLN A 461 -15.25 10.25 -18.40
CA GLN A 461 -14.06 9.46 -18.63
C GLN A 461 -14.34 7.95 -18.63
N ILE A 462 -15.27 7.53 -17.79
CA ILE A 462 -15.66 6.12 -17.57
C ILE A 462 -17.18 6.05 -17.64
N GLN A 463 -17.72 5.42 -18.67
CA GLN A 463 -19.16 5.29 -18.86
C GLN A 463 -19.83 4.61 -17.66
N ARG A 464 -20.99 5.14 -17.23
CA ARG A 464 -21.77 4.68 -16.07
C ARG A 464 -21.07 4.86 -14.72
N PHE A 465 -20.05 5.73 -14.64
CA PHE A 465 -19.41 6.04 -13.37
C PHE A 465 -20.35 6.75 -12.39
N ALA A 466 -21.23 7.58 -12.89
CA ALA A 466 -22.29 8.28 -12.13
C ALA A 466 -23.68 7.65 -12.31
N ASP A 467 -23.74 6.35 -12.63
CA ASP A 467 -25.04 5.66 -12.73
C ASP A 467 -25.78 5.74 -11.39
N LYS A 468 -27.10 5.92 -11.47
CA LYS A 468 -27.96 6.08 -10.29
C LYS A 468 -27.87 4.95 -9.26
N ASP A 469 -27.52 3.75 -9.72
CA ASP A 469 -27.46 2.53 -8.93
C ASP A 469 -26.06 2.25 -8.35
N VAL A 470 -25.06 3.08 -8.66
CA VAL A 470 -23.73 3.01 -8.05
C VAL A 470 -23.84 3.09 -6.54
N ILE A 471 -23.06 2.27 -5.84
CA ILE A 471 -23.09 2.17 -4.38
C ILE A 471 -21.97 3.01 -3.78
N LEU A 472 -22.31 3.78 -2.76
CA LEU A 472 -21.37 4.53 -1.93
C LEU A 472 -21.38 3.94 -0.52
N SER A 473 -20.21 3.66 0.02
CA SER A 473 -20.01 3.18 1.40
C SER A 473 -19.08 4.14 2.16
N GLY A 474 -19.33 4.39 3.43
CA GLY A 474 -18.56 5.34 4.23
C GLY A 474 -18.11 4.76 5.57
N VAL A 475 -17.04 5.31 6.13
CA VAL A 475 -16.19 6.41 5.65
C VAL A 475 -14.80 5.88 5.28
N GLU A 476 -14.27 6.29 4.14
CA GLU A 476 -12.85 6.14 3.83
C GLU A 476 -12.08 7.32 4.48
N SER A 477 -11.55 7.12 5.66
CA SER A 477 -10.88 8.15 6.47
C SER A 477 -9.37 7.96 6.57
N ARG A 478 -8.88 6.74 6.30
CA ARG A 478 -7.51 6.32 6.59
C ARG A 478 -6.67 6.12 5.33
N THR A 479 -6.70 7.12 4.44
CA THR A 479 -5.96 7.07 3.16
C THR A 479 -4.46 7.27 3.32
N SER A 480 -4.04 8.02 4.34
CA SER A 480 -2.64 8.25 4.70
C SER A 480 -2.54 8.79 6.13
N SER A 481 -1.32 8.79 6.69
CA SER A 481 -1.10 9.35 8.03
C SER A 481 -1.44 10.85 8.06
N PRO A 482 -2.23 11.31 9.03
CA PRO A 482 -2.50 12.73 9.27
C PRO A 482 -1.37 13.42 10.03
N VAL A 483 -0.34 12.66 10.43
CA VAL A 483 0.79 13.11 11.26
C VAL A 483 2.09 12.82 10.53
N ARG A 484 3.06 13.72 10.69
CA ARG A 484 4.46 13.51 10.30
C ARG A 484 5.35 13.60 11.53
N ILE A 485 6.10 12.54 11.82
CA ILE A 485 7.13 12.53 12.87
C ILE A 485 8.43 13.04 12.26
N GLU A 486 9.05 14.05 12.88
CA GLU A 486 10.30 14.61 12.34
C GLU A 486 11.46 13.61 12.44
N ARG A 487 12.27 13.57 11.39
CA ARG A 487 13.53 12.83 11.36
C ARG A 487 14.57 13.58 10.52
N ASN A 488 15.84 13.44 10.89
CA ASN A 488 16.96 14.08 10.22
C ASN A 488 17.42 13.29 8.95
N GLU A 489 18.51 13.70 8.32
CA GLU A 489 19.09 13.04 7.15
C GLU A 489 19.58 11.60 7.42
N SER A 490 19.89 11.29 8.68
CA SER A 490 20.20 9.92 9.12
C SER A 490 18.94 9.10 9.43
N LEU A 491 17.75 9.61 9.08
CA LEU A 491 16.42 9.02 9.27
C LEU A 491 16.06 8.77 10.74
N GLN A 492 16.69 9.44 11.69
CA GLN A 492 16.40 9.31 13.12
C GLN A 492 15.92 10.64 13.73
N ILE A 493 15.19 10.56 14.83
CA ILE A 493 14.97 11.69 15.73
C ILE A 493 16.34 12.08 16.26
N VAL A 494 16.68 13.36 16.19
CA VAL A 494 18.04 13.87 16.38
C VAL A 494 18.77 13.17 17.55
N ASN A 495 19.81 12.45 17.24
CA ASN A 495 20.76 11.75 18.13
C ASN A 495 20.16 10.72 19.12
N THR A 496 18.88 10.35 18.97
CA THR A 496 18.23 9.47 19.95
C THR A 496 18.43 7.97 19.67
N GLY A 497 18.70 7.56 18.43
CA GLY A 497 18.67 6.16 18.02
C GLY A 497 17.25 5.66 17.68
N ILE A 498 16.25 6.56 17.61
CA ILE A 498 14.87 6.25 17.22
C ILE A 498 14.67 6.65 15.76
N TYR A 499 14.20 5.71 14.94
CA TYR A 499 14.03 5.83 13.49
C TYR A 499 12.55 5.77 13.11
N PRO A 500 11.84 6.92 12.97
CA PRO A 500 10.48 6.95 12.44
C PRO A 500 10.47 6.41 11.00
N CYS A 501 9.62 5.43 10.70
CA CYS A 501 9.66 4.68 9.46
C CYS A 501 8.27 4.46 8.86
N GLY A 502 8.19 4.54 7.55
CA GLY A 502 7.03 4.16 6.77
C GLY A 502 5.87 5.14 6.82
N GLU A 503 4.66 4.61 6.65
CA GLU A 503 3.44 5.40 6.52
C GLU A 503 3.03 6.09 7.82
N GLY A 504 3.14 5.42 8.96
CA GLY A 504 2.83 6.02 10.26
C GLY A 504 3.67 7.24 10.56
N ALA A 505 4.94 7.21 10.18
CA ALA A 505 5.84 8.35 10.32
C ALA A 505 5.59 9.47 9.28
N GLY A 506 4.69 9.28 8.31
CA GLY A 506 4.33 10.27 7.30
C GLY A 506 5.24 10.32 6.07
N TYR A 507 6.05 9.28 5.83
CA TYR A 507 7.04 9.23 4.72
C TYR A 507 6.68 8.26 3.61
N ALA A 508 5.60 7.51 3.74
CA ALA A 508 5.10 6.58 2.74
C ALA A 508 3.57 6.64 2.66
N GLY A 509 2.99 6.07 1.62
CA GLY A 509 1.54 6.01 1.42
C GLY A 509 1.09 4.73 0.70
N GLY A 510 1.79 3.62 0.89
CA GLY A 510 1.44 2.32 0.31
C GLY A 510 2.53 1.28 0.53
N ILE A 511 2.27 0.02 0.18
CA ILE A 511 3.11 -1.15 0.47
C ILE A 511 4.57 -0.92 0.03
N THR A 512 4.79 -0.66 -1.26
CA THR A 512 6.15 -0.55 -1.82
C THR A 512 6.90 0.68 -1.29
N SER A 513 6.23 1.83 -1.13
CA SER A 513 6.87 3.02 -0.58
C SER A 513 7.26 2.83 0.89
N ALA A 514 6.44 2.14 1.68
CA ALA A 514 6.74 1.80 3.07
C ALA A 514 7.89 0.78 3.15
N ALA A 515 7.89 -0.24 2.29
CA ALA A 515 8.98 -1.21 2.19
C ALA A 515 10.32 -0.54 1.82
N ILE A 516 10.33 0.35 0.82
CA ILE A 516 11.52 1.13 0.44
C ILE A 516 12.03 1.97 1.62
N ASP A 517 11.13 2.58 2.39
CA ASP A 517 11.52 3.37 3.56
C ASP A 517 12.12 2.49 4.66
N GLY A 518 11.56 1.27 4.88
CA GLY A 518 12.13 0.25 5.76
C GLY A 518 13.54 -0.17 5.34
N ILE A 519 13.77 -0.42 4.04
CA ILE A 519 15.12 -0.71 3.50
C ILE A 519 16.07 0.44 3.78
N LYS A 520 15.68 1.70 3.54
CA LYS A 520 16.50 2.87 3.82
C LYS A 520 16.91 2.98 5.29
N VAL A 521 15.98 2.68 6.21
CA VAL A 521 16.28 2.68 7.64
C VAL A 521 17.28 1.56 7.98
N ALA A 522 17.10 0.36 7.43
CA ALA A 522 18.05 -0.74 7.60
C ALA A 522 19.46 -0.38 7.09
N GLU A 523 19.54 0.27 5.92
CA GLU A 523 20.81 0.78 5.38
C GLU A 523 21.49 1.78 6.32
N LYS A 524 20.73 2.72 6.91
CA LYS A 524 21.28 3.71 7.86
C LYS A 524 21.78 3.06 9.16
N ILE A 525 21.07 2.06 9.65
CA ILE A 525 21.51 1.27 10.81
C ILE A 525 22.80 0.51 10.45
N CYS A 526 22.84 -0.17 9.31
CA CYS A 526 24.03 -0.87 8.83
C CYS A 526 25.25 0.06 8.67
N GLN A 527 25.07 1.21 8.02
CA GLN A 527 26.17 2.19 7.83
C GLN A 527 26.75 2.73 9.13
N LYS A 528 25.97 2.70 10.22
CA LYS A 528 26.40 3.19 11.53
C LYS A 528 27.06 2.11 12.37
N PHE A 529 26.50 0.92 12.41
CA PHE A 529 26.89 -0.14 13.35
C PHE A 529 27.64 -1.28 12.68
N ALA A 530 28.60 -1.86 13.42
CA ALA A 530 29.15 -3.19 13.16
C ALA A 530 28.09 -4.26 13.40
N LEU A 531 28.33 -5.47 12.91
CA LEU A 531 27.44 -6.61 13.18
C LEU A 531 27.30 -6.85 14.69
N TYR A 532 26.07 -7.19 15.10
CA TYR A 532 25.84 -7.56 16.48
C TYR A 532 26.59 -8.88 16.77
N THR A 533 27.54 -8.83 17.70
CA THR A 533 28.21 -10.01 18.23
C THR A 533 27.76 -10.21 19.68
N ASN A 534 27.25 -11.41 20.00
CA ASN A 534 26.97 -11.78 21.38
C ASN A 534 28.29 -11.82 22.16
N PHE A 535 28.74 -10.70 22.67
CA PHE A 535 29.74 -10.71 23.72
C PHE A 535 29.03 -11.24 24.98
N LYS A 536 29.15 -12.54 25.27
CA LYS A 536 28.95 -13.00 26.64
C LYS A 536 30.01 -12.31 27.49
N LEU A 537 29.63 -11.21 28.16
CA LEU A 537 30.38 -10.63 29.28
C LEU A 537 30.37 -11.61 30.47
#